data_b01bce2b0fed2a5b0578ec8d109839eb
#
_entry.id   b01bce2b0fed2a5b0578ec8d109839eb
#
_cell.length_a   1.000
_cell.length_b   1.000
_cell.length_c   1.000
_cell.angle_alpha   90.00
_cell.angle_beta   90.00
_cell.angle_gamma   90.00
#
_symmetry.space_group_name_H-M   'P 1'
#
loop_
_entity.id
_entity.type
_entity.pdbx_description
1 polymer ?
#
loop_
_entity_poly.entity_id
_entity_poly.type
_entity_poly.pdbx_seq_one_letter_code
_entity_poly.pdbx_strand_id
1 'polypeptide(L)' 'MKKVLLIATVQSHICQFHRPLVAMLHEHGCEVHVAARNNLAEKNGLKLDFVEQVFDVPFQRS' A
#
# COMPACT_ATOMS: atom_id res chain seq x y z
N MET A 1 -6.63 8.62 16.69
CA MET A 1 -6.56 7.92 15.41
C MET A 1 -5.31 7.04 15.38
N LYS A 2 -5.48 5.80 15.02
CA LYS A 2 -4.36 4.86 14.93
C LYS A 2 -3.74 4.88 13.55
N LYS A 3 -2.44 4.71 13.50
CA LYS A 3 -1.71 4.60 12.24
C LYS A 3 -1.23 3.17 12.05
N VAL A 4 -1.42 2.65 10.84
CA VAL A 4 -1.00 1.29 10.48
C VAL A 4 -0.03 1.40 9.31
N LEU A 5 1.10 0.73 9.41
CA LEU A 5 2.07 0.68 8.33
C LEU A 5 2.02 -0.71 7.69
N LEU A 6 1.67 -0.75 6.42
CA LEU A 6 1.71 -1.96 5.62
C LEU A 6 3.04 -2.01 4.86
N ILE A 7 3.76 -3.09 4.99
CA ILE A 7 5.05 -3.28 4.33
C ILE A 7 4.93 -4.41 3.33
N ALA A 8 5.30 -4.14 2.08
CA ALA A 8 5.29 -5.14 1.02
C ALA A 8 6.49 -4.93 0.13
N THR A 9 6.85 -5.96 -0.64
CA THR A 9 7.97 -5.86 -1.56
C THR A 9 7.69 -4.84 -2.67
N VAL A 10 6.47 -4.84 -3.21
CA VAL A 10 6.06 -3.96 -4.29
C VAL A 10 4.68 -3.38 -4.03
N GLN A 11 4.44 -2.17 -4.54
CA GLN A 11 3.18 -1.46 -4.31
C GLN A 11 2.00 -2.11 -5.05
N SER A 12 2.25 -2.76 -6.18
CA SER A 12 1.19 -3.43 -6.93
C SER A 12 0.52 -4.53 -6.11
N HIS A 13 1.27 -5.18 -5.23
CA HIS A 13 0.72 -6.22 -4.36
C HIS A 13 -0.36 -5.63 -3.44
N ILE A 14 -0.10 -4.46 -2.86
CA ILE A 14 -1.09 -3.76 -2.03
C ILE A 14 -2.33 -3.42 -2.86
N CYS A 15 -2.13 -2.91 -4.08
CA CYS A 15 -3.25 -2.54 -4.94
C CYS A 15 -4.13 -3.73 -5.32
N GLN A 16 -3.51 -4.89 -5.56
CA GLN A 16 -4.23 -6.06 -6.06
C GLN A 16 -4.87 -6.89 -4.96
N PHE A 17 -4.24 -6.97 -3.80
CA PHE A 17 -4.63 -7.96 -2.79
C PHE A 17 -5.08 -7.37 -1.47
N HIS A 18 -4.79 -6.11 -1.19
CA HIS A 18 -5.03 -5.54 0.14
C HIS A 18 -6.02 -4.37 0.18
N ARG A 19 -6.77 -4.13 -0.91
CA ARG A 19 -7.82 -3.11 -0.89
C ARG A 19 -8.88 -3.37 0.18
N PRO A 20 -9.38 -4.61 0.33
CA PRO A 20 -10.37 -4.87 1.38
C PRO A 20 -9.81 -4.65 2.78
N LEU A 21 -8.53 -4.99 3.00
CA LEU A 21 -7.87 -4.77 4.28
C LEU A 21 -7.80 -3.27 4.59
N VAL A 22 -7.40 -2.46 3.62
CA VAL A 22 -7.30 -1.02 3.81
C VAL A 22 -8.68 -0.42 4.09
N ALA A 23 -9.71 -0.86 3.37
CA ALA A 23 -11.08 -0.39 3.62
C ALA A 23 -11.54 -0.72 5.04
N MET A 24 -11.23 -1.93 5.51
CA MET A 24 -11.55 -2.32 6.88
C MET A 24 -10.84 -1.44 7.90
N LEU A 25 -9.56 -1.17 7.68
CA LEU A 25 -8.78 -0.33 8.58
C LEU A 25 -9.34 1.09 8.63
N HIS A 26 -9.76 1.63 7.49
CA HIS A 26 -10.40 2.95 7.44
C HIS A 26 -11.72 2.97 8.22
N GLU A 27 -12.51 1.90 8.12
CA GLU A 27 -13.76 1.79 8.86
C GLU A 27 -13.52 1.80 10.36
N HIS A 28 -12.37 1.31 10.81
CA HIS A 28 -11.99 1.31 12.21
C HIS A 28 -11.28 2.60 12.64
N GLY A 29 -11.26 3.61 11.79
CA GLY A 29 -10.67 4.90 12.11
C GLY A 29 -9.14 4.91 12.03
N CYS A 30 -8.56 3.96 11.32
CA CYS A 30 -7.11 3.89 11.17
C CYS A 30 -6.63 4.69 9.96
N GLU A 31 -5.47 5.31 10.11
CA GLU A 31 -4.76 5.93 9.00
C GLU A 31 -3.78 4.89 8.45
N VAL A 32 -3.80 4.66 7.15
CA VAL A 32 -3.01 3.60 6.54
C VAL A 32 -1.83 4.19 5.77
N HIS A 33 -0.64 3.73 6.12
CA HIS A 33 0.60 4.10 5.45
C HIS A 33 1.18 2.85 4.80
N VAL A 34 1.86 3.00 3.68
CA VAL A 34 2.44 1.88 2.93
C VAL A 34 3.91 2.14 2.68
N ALA A 35 4.74 1.13 2.92
CA ALA A 35 6.15 1.15 2.55
C ALA A 35 6.40 -0.01 1.58
N ALA A 36 6.71 0.30 0.32
CA ALA A 36 6.91 -0.70 -0.71
C ALA A 36 7.61 -0.06 -1.91
N ARG A 37 8.27 -0.89 -2.71
CA ARG A 37 8.92 -0.41 -3.93
C ARG A 37 7.86 -0.02 -4.96
N ASN A 38 8.03 1.13 -5.57
CA ASN A 38 7.10 1.60 -6.59
C ASN A 38 7.32 0.84 -7.90
N ASN A 39 6.39 -0.05 -8.21
CA ASN A 39 6.38 -0.78 -9.47
C ASN A 39 5.08 -0.54 -10.25
N LEU A 40 4.33 0.50 -9.91
CA LEU A 40 3.01 0.76 -10.51
C LEU A 40 3.12 1.07 -12.00
N ALA A 41 4.23 1.66 -12.43
CA ALA A 41 4.46 1.94 -13.84
C ALA A 41 4.58 0.66 -14.68
N GLU A 42 4.95 -0.46 -14.05
CA GLU A 42 5.04 -1.77 -14.69
C GLU A 42 3.69 -2.47 -14.80
N LYS A 43 2.69 -1.96 -14.09
CA LYS A 43 1.36 -2.55 -14.02
C LYS A 43 0.33 -1.56 -14.56
N ASN A 44 -0.25 -1.90 -15.67
CA ASN A 44 -1.15 -1.02 -16.38
C ASN A 44 -2.40 -0.72 -15.55
N GLY A 45 -2.67 0.56 -15.31
CA GLY A 45 -3.90 1.00 -14.65
C GLY A 45 -3.95 0.91 -13.15
N LEU A 46 -2.88 0.48 -12.49
CA LEU A 46 -2.86 0.40 -11.03
C LEU A 46 -2.46 1.73 -10.39
N LYS A 47 -3.17 2.11 -9.35
CA LYS A 47 -2.86 3.31 -8.57
C LYS A 47 -3.00 3.00 -7.09
N LEU A 48 -2.06 3.51 -6.30
CA LEU A 48 -2.10 3.37 -4.85
C LEU A 48 -2.53 4.72 -4.24
N ASP A 49 -3.79 5.06 -4.48
CA ASP A 49 -4.36 6.35 -4.08
C ASP A 49 -5.38 6.25 -2.95
N PHE A 50 -5.54 5.07 -2.37
CA PHE A 50 -6.53 4.82 -1.32
C PHE A 50 -5.91 4.71 0.08
N VAL A 51 -4.64 5.10 0.22
CA VAL A 51 -3.95 5.14 1.51
C VAL A 51 -3.48 6.57 1.79
N GLU A 52 -3.19 6.87 3.06
CA GLU A 52 -2.85 8.23 3.48
C GLU A 52 -1.43 8.62 3.10
N GLN A 53 -0.50 7.65 3.12
CA GLN A 53 0.91 7.94 2.85
C GLN A 53 1.56 6.72 2.19
N VAL A 54 2.40 6.97 1.20
CA VAL A 54 3.18 5.93 0.53
C VAL A 54 4.66 6.28 0.60
N PHE A 55 5.46 5.32 1.06
CA PHE A 55 6.91 5.44 1.08
C PHE A 55 7.48 4.50 0.01
N ASP A 56 8.20 5.06 -0.93
CA ASP A 56 8.87 4.27 -1.98
C ASP A 56 10.19 3.75 -1.42
N VAL A 57 10.19 2.50 -1.01
CA VAL A 57 11.37 1.85 -0.42
C VAL A 57 11.87 0.81 -1.41
N PRO A 58 13.15 0.84 -1.79
CA PRO A 58 13.69 -0.07 -2.80
C PRO A 58 13.96 -1.47 -2.24
N PHE A 59 12.91 -2.14 -1.79
CA PHE A 59 13.02 -3.54 -1.35
C PHE A 59 13.44 -4.42 -2.51
N GLN A 60 14.36 -5.34 -2.24
CA GLN A 60 14.81 -6.30 -3.23
C GLN A 60 14.42 -7.70 -2.81
N ARG A 61 14.01 -8.49 -3.80
CA ARG A 61 13.85 -9.91 -3.59
C ARG A 61 15.21 -10.58 -3.63
N SER A 62 15.47 -11.35 -2.63
CA SER A 62 16.68 -12.15 -2.61
C SER A 62 16.38 -13.57 -3.11
#